data_60c4ce94769385ad5d7e6b5a38566ef4
#
_entry.id   60c4ce94769385ad5d7e6b5a38566ef4
#
_cell.length_a   1.000
_cell.length_b   1.000
_cell.length_c   1.000
_cell.angle_alpha   90.00
_cell.angle_beta   90.00
_cell.angle_gamma   90.00
#
_symmetry.space_group_name_H-M   'P 1'
#
loop_
_entity.id
_entity.type
_entity.pdbx_description
1 polymer ?
#
loop_
_entity_poly.entity_id
_entity_poly.type
_entity_poly.pdbx_seq_one_letter_code
_entity_poly.pdbx_strand_id
1 'polypeptide(L)'
;MIAGIAFAIATLGALLLLVLYARIRAVDEDLKLKKHRSRDAGLADLLNYAAMVDDGVMVGKNGAFMAAWLYKGADNASSTDEQREAVSLRINQALSGLGNGWMVHVDAARLPAPNYLDRGTSHFPDGVSAAIDEERRQLFEGLGTMYEGYYVLTLTYFPALLAQRKFIELMFDDDAKAPDHKAHTRGLIEFFKRECVSIESRLSSAVELQRLRGHRVVNEDGSEVTHDDFLRWLQFCVTGMNHP
;
A
#
# COMPACT_ATOMS: atom_id res chain seq x y z
N MET A 1 36.09 -10.83 -54.38
CA MET A 1 34.90 -9.93 -54.18
C MET A 1 33.97 -10.42 -53.08
N ILE A 2 33.54 -11.67 -53.09
CA ILE A 2 32.62 -12.25 -52.10
C ILE A 2 33.20 -12.22 -50.65
N ALA A 3 34.48 -12.52 -50.46
CA ALA A 3 35.14 -12.50 -49.14
C ALA A 3 35.19 -11.07 -48.51
N GLY A 4 35.35 -10.02 -49.35
CA GLY A 4 35.34 -8.65 -48.85
C GLY A 4 33.96 -8.19 -48.39
N ILE A 5 32.89 -8.64 -49.08
CA ILE A 5 31.51 -8.33 -48.69
C ILE A 5 31.15 -9.06 -47.40
N ALA A 6 31.53 -10.32 -47.23
CA ALA A 6 31.31 -11.06 -46.00
C ALA A 6 32.02 -10.44 -44.80
N PHE A 7 33.26 -9.96 -44.98
CA PHE A 7 34.01 -9.26 -43.94
C PHE A 7 33.34 -7.92 -43.55
N ALA A 8 32.88 -7.15 -44.55
CA ALA A 8 32.18 -5.91 -44.28
C ALA A 8 30.88 -6.10 -43.54
N ILE A 9 30.10 -7.15 -43.85
CA ILE A 9 28.86 -7.49 -43.11
C ILE A 9 29.18 -7.92 -41.67
N ALA A 10 30.21 -8.73 -41.45
CA ALA A 10 30.62 -9.18 -40.13
C ALA A 10 31.09 -8.00 -39.25
N THR A 11 31.86 -7.07 -39.79
CA THR A 11 32.31 -5.88 -39.06
C THR A 11 31.17 -4.95 -38.74
N LEU A 12 30.21 -4.74 -39.64
CA LEU A 12 29.00 -3.93 -39.40
C LEU A 12 28.15 -4.57 -38.34
N GLY A 13 27.94 -5.89 -38.36
CA GLY A 13 27.20 -6.65 -37.33
C GLY A 13 27.86 -6.54 -35.95
N ALA A 14 29.21 -6.66 -35.87
CA ALA A 14 29.94 -6.52 -34.62
C ALA A 14 29.80 -5.10 -34.05
N LEU A 15 29.87 -4.08 -34.91
CA LEU A 15 29.71 -2.67 -34.50
C LEU A 15 28.31 -2.40 -33.98
N LEU A 16 27.28 -2.94 -34.63
CA LEU A 16 25.87 -2.81 -34.22
C LEU A 16 25.60 -3.48 -32.86
N LEU A 17 26.17 -4.67 -32.63
CA LEU A 17 26.09 -5.37 -31.34
C LEU A 17 26.83 -4.58 -30.25
N LEU A 18 27.92 -3.95 -30.53
CA LEU A 18 28.71 -3.14 -29.59
C LEU A 18 27.92 -1.87 -29.19
N VAL A 19 27.29 -1.22 -30.16
CA VAL A 19 26.41 -0.05 -29.90
C VAL A 19 25.20 -0.45 -29.09
N LEU A 20 24.55 -1.58 -29.41
CA LEU A 20 23.40 -2.10 -28.67
C LEU A 20 23.80 -2.43 -27.22
N TYR A 21 24.92 -3.11 -27.02
CA TYR A 21 25.44 -3.43 -25.69
C TYR A 21 25.76 -2.15 -24.89
N ALA A 22 26.40 -1.14 -25.51
CA ALA A 22 26.65 0.14 -24.85
C ALA A 22 25.36 0.87 -24.45
N ARG A 23 24.34 0.82 -25.31
CA ARG A 23 23.01 1.38 -25.00
C ARG A 23 22.34 0.68 -23.85
N ILE A 24 22.32 -0.66 -23.83
CA ILE A 24 21.74 -1.44 -22.74
C ILE A 24 22.49 -1.13 -21.43
N ARG A 25 23.81 -1.06 -21.45
CA ARG A 25 24.60 -0.73 -20.26
C ARG A 25 24.35 0.69 -19.76
N ALA A 26 24.20 1.68 -20.66
CA ALA A 26 23.88 3.05 -20.28
C ALA A 26 22.51 3.14 -19.59
N VAL A 27 21.48 2.44 -20.13
CA VAL A 27 20.15 2.39 -19.51
C VAL A 27 20.22 1.68 -18.16
N ASP A 28 20.97 0.58 -18.04
CA ASP A 28 21.14 -0.13 -16.77
C ASP A 28 21.89 0.72 -15.72
N GLU A 29 22.85 1.53 -16.13
CA GLU A 29 23.53 2.49 -15.23
C GLU A 29 22.63 3.65 -14.81
N ASP A 30 21.76 4.15 -15.69
CA ASP A 30 20.78 5.21 -15.35
C ASP A 30 19.68 4.70 -14.42
N LEU A 31 19.31 3.43 -14.51
CA LEU A 31 18.37 2.76 -13.61
C LEU A 31 18.97 2.41 -12.23
N LYS A 32 20.29 2.46 -12.07
CA LYS A 32 20.92 2.19 -10.76
C LYS A 32 20.64 3.34 -9.79
N LEU A 33 19.81 3.06 -8.79
CA LEU A 33 19.47 3.98 -7.71
C LEU A 33 20.69 4.60 -7.00
N LYS A 34 21.85 3.96 -7.01
CA LYS A 34 23.11 4.47 -6.45
C LYS A 34 23.54 5.82 -7.04
N LYS A 35 23.26 6.09 -8.32
CA LYS A 35 23.66 7.33 -9.01
C LYS A 35 22.84 8.54 -8.52
N HIS A 36 21.63 8.31 -8.07
CA HIS A 36 20.71 9.34 -7.59
C HIS A 36 20.63 9.42 -6.06
N ARG A 37 21.40 8.58 -5.36
CA ARG A 37 21.40 8.55 -3.90
C ARG A 37 22.28 9.68 -3.37
N SER A 38 21.66 10.63 -2.67
CA SER A 38 22.38 11.62 -1.87
C SER A 38 23.19 10.90 -0.78
N ARG A 39 24.35 11.47 -0.38
CA ARG A 39 25.12 11.03 0.79
C ARG A 39 24.52 11.56 2.09
N ASP A 40 23.70 12.59 1.99
CA ASP A 40 23.01 13.18 3.14
C ASP A 40 21.79 12.32 3.49
N ALA A 41 21.50 12.19 4.78
CA ALA A 41 20.31 11.47 5.25
C ALA A 41 19.05 12.15 4.72
N GLY A 42 18.24 11.40 3.99
CA GLY A 42 16.98 11.86 3.42
C GLY A 42 15.76 11.30 4.16
N LEU A 43 14.58 11.71 3.74
CA LEU A 43 13.32 11.20 4.29
C LEU A 43 13.25 9.67 4.27
N ALA A 44 13.75 9.03 3.22
CA ALA A 44 13.80 7.58 3.11
C ALA A 44 14.61 6.91 4.23
N ASP A 45 15.63 7.59 4.78
CA ASP A 45 16.46 7.05 5.86
C ASP A 45 15.75 7.17 7.22
N LEU A 46 14.87 8.17 7.38
CA LEU A 46 14.07 8.37 8.58
C LEU A 46 12.85 7.43 8.64
N LEU A 47 12.27 7.10 7.48
CA LEU A 47 11.13 6.19 7.41
C LEU A 47 11.57 4.75 7.67
N ASN A 48 10.84 4.05 8.53
CA ASN A 48 11.11 2.65 8.88
C ASN A 48 10.53 1.64 7.88
N TYR A 49 10.26 2.04 6.65
CA TYR A 49 9.72 1.16 5.60
C TYR A 49 10.87 0.59 4.77
N ALA A 50 10.91 -0.73 4.56
CA ALA A 50 11.94 -1.39 3.77
C ALA A 50 11.40 -1.94 2.45
N ALA A 51 10.45 -2.87 2.50
CA ALA A 51 9.91 -3.52 1.31
C ALA A 51 8.54 -4.15 1.54
N MET A 52 7.75 -4.27 0.47
CA MET A 52 6.61 -5.20 0.43
C MET A 52 7.16 -6.61 0.21
N VAL A 53 6.83 -7.54 1.11
CA VAL A 53 7.34 -8.93 1.06
C VAL A 53 6.29 -9.92 0.64
N ASP A 54 5.02 -9.54 0.74
CA ASP A 54 3.86 -10.31 0.29
C ASP A 54 2.71 -9.34 0.03
N ASP A 55 1.60 -9.82 -0.54
CA ASP A 55 0.40 -9.04 -0.80
C ASP A 55 -0.18 -8.42 0.49
N GLY A 56 -0.09 -7.08 0.58
CA GLY A 56 -0.50 -6.32 1.75
C GLY A 56 0.32 -6.60 3.01
N VAL A 57 1.59 -7.03 2.87
CA VAL A 57 2.53 -7.20 3.98
C VAL A 57 3.81 -6.41 3.73
N MET A 58 4.02 -5.39 4.53
CA MET A 58 5.23 -4.56 4.55
C MET A 58 6.18 -5.04 5.63
N VAL A 59 7.48 -4.95 5.33
CA VAL A 59 8.54 -5.12 6.34
C VAL A 59 9.22 -3.78 6.61
N GLY A 60 9.43 -3.48 7.87
CA GLY A 60 10.21 -2.33 8.32
C GLY A 60 11.71 -2.63 8.32
N LYS A 61 12.55 -1.59 8.29
CA LYS A 61 14.02 -1.69 8.42
C LYS A 61 14.47 -2.33 9.74
N ASN A 62 13.62 -2.26 10.76
CA ASN A 62 13.80 -2.92 12.05
C ASN A 62 13.31 -4.38 12.07
N GLY A 63 12.90 -4.94 10.93
CA GLY A 63 12.39 -6.30 10.81
C GLY A 63 10.96 -6.51 11.31
N ALA A 64 10.21 -5.45 11.61
CA ALA A 64 8.81 -5.54 11.96
C ALA A 64 7.95 -5.80 10.71
N PHE A 65 6.88 -6.59 10.87
CA PHE A 65 5.88 -6.81 9.83
C PHE A 65 4.69 -5.91 10.05
N MET A 66 4.12 -5.36 8.98
CA MET A 66 2.97 -4.46 9.01
C MET A 66 1.91 -4.89 8.01
N ALA A 67 0.64 -4.78 8.40
CA ALA A 67 -0.51 -4.92 7.52
C ALA A 67 -1.59 -3.94 7.95
N ALA A 68 -2.43 -3.49 7.00
CA ALA A 68 -3.42 -2.47 7.29
C ALA A 68 -4.79 -2.80 6.68
N TRP A 69 -5.83 -2.22 7.28
CA TRP A 69 -7.22 -2.32 6.87
C TRP A 69 -7.87 -0.95 6.90
N LEU A 70 -8.56 -0.61 5.83
CA LEU A 70 -9.59 0.40 5.90
C LEU A 70 -10.73 -0.17 6.76
N TYR A 71 -11.22 0.59 7.74
CA TYR A 71 -12.32 0.13 8.56
C TYR A 71 -13.45 1.14 8.66
N LYS A 72 -14.65 0.61 8.80
CA LYS A 72 -15.86 1.39 9.08
C LYS A 72 -16.48 0.86 10.35
N GLY A 73 -16.60 1.73 11.34
CA GLY A 73 -17.26 1.41 12.61
C GLY A 73 -18.78 1.40 12.47
N ALA A 74 -19.45 0.87 13.47
CA ALA A 74 -20.89 1.00 13.60
C ALA A 74 -21.28 2.48 13.75
N ASP A 75 -22.48 2.84 13.27
CA ASP A 75 -23.06 4.15 13.53
C ASP A 75 -23.40 4.27 15.02
N ASN A 76 -22.58 5.06 15.73
CA ASN A 76 -22.77 5.28 17.16
C ASN A 76 -23.73 6.43 17.47
N ALA A 77 -24.14 7.24 16.47
CA ALA A 77 -24.98 8.40 16.68
C ALA A 77 -26.41 8.01 17.12
N SER A 78 -26.91 6.89 16.58
CA SER A 78 -28.24 6.34 16.91
C SER A 78 -28.19 5.15 17.88
N SER A 79 -27.00 4.74 18.35
CA SER A 79 -26.80 3.57 19.21
C SER A 79 -27.12 3.90 20.69
N THR A 80 -27.70 2.92 21.41
CA THR A 80 -27.82 2.99 22.86
C THR A 80 -26.48 2.77 23.55
N ASP A 81 -26.38 3.10 24.85
CA ASP A 81 -25.17 2.90 25.63
C ASP A 81 -24.77 1.42 25.68
N GLU A 82 -25.74 0.51 25.83
CA GLU A 82 -25.50 -0.93 25.84
C GLU A 82 -24.96 -1.45 24.50
N GLN A 83 -25.44 -0.89 23.38
CA GLN A 83 -24.91 -1.24 22.05
C GLN A 83 -23.47 -0.78 21.89
N ARG A 84 -23.13 0.45 22.32
CA ARG A 84 -21.76 0.96 22.30
C ARG A 84 -20.82 0.14 23.19
N GLU A 85 -21.29 -0.24 24.38
CA GLU A 85 -20.53 -1.10 25.29
C GLU A 85 -20.29 -2.49 24.69
N ALA A 86 -21.30 -3.09 24.05
CA ALA A 86 -21.17 -4.38 23.38
C ALA A 86 -20.15 -4.35 22.24
N VAL A 87 -20.13 -3.27 21.42
CA VAL A 87 -19.11 -3.10 20.37
C VAL A 87 -17.72 -2.96 20.98
N SER A 88 -17.56 -2.13 22.02
CA SER A 88 -16.29 -1.95 22.73
C SER A 88 -15.76 -3.25 23.32
N LEU A 89 -16.63 -4.05 23.91
CA LEU A 89 -16.29 -5.37 24.48
C LEU A 89 -15.79 -6.32 23.38
N ARG A 90 -16.48 -6.38 22.24
CA ARG A 90 -16.05 -7.22 21.11
C ARG A 90 -14.67 -6.83 20.55
N ILE A 91 -14.45 -5.52 20.40
CA ILE A 91 -13.13 -5.00 19.96
C ILE A 91 -12.05 -5.39 20.98
N ASN A 92 -12.29 -5.18 22.27
CA ASN A 92 -11.37 -5.55 23.33
C ASN A 92 -11.08 -7.05 23.34
N GLN A 93 -12.09 -7.89 23.19
CA GLN A 93 -11.93 -9.34 23.10
C GLN A 93 -11.11 -9.76 21.85
N ALA A 94 -11.33 -9.11 20.72
CA ALA A 94 -10.58 -9.38 19.50
C ALA A 94 -9.09 -9.07 19.64
N LEU A 95 -8.75 -7.97 20.33
CA LEU A 95 -7.37 -7.48 20.48
C LEU A 95 -6.66 -8.05 21.71
N SER A 96 -7.37 -8.50 22.75
CA SER A 96 -6.79 -9.00 24.00
C SER A 96 -5.92 -10.25 23.82
N GLY A 97 -6.09 -10.98 22.72
CA GLY A 97 -5.23 -12.13 22.37
C GLY A 97 -3.87 -11.76 21.78
N LEU A 98 -3.63 -10.47 21.49
CA LEU A 98 -2.33 -9.99 21.05
C LEU A 98 -1.37 -9.96 22.23
N GLY A 99 -0.31 -10.75 22.13
CA GLY A 99 0.74 -10.81 23.16
C GLY A 99 1.82 -9.76 22.96
N ASN A 100 2.99 -10.00 23.56
CA ASN A 100 4.15 -9.15 23.40
C ASN A 100 4.62 -9.09 21.95
N GLY A 101 5.10 -7.92 21.53
CA GLY A 101 5.61 -7.68 20.17
C GLY A 101 4.54 -7.21 19.18
N TRP A 102 3.29 -7.07 19.60
CA TRP A 102 2.23 -6.53 18.77
C TRP A 102 1.95 -5.06 19.09
N MET A 103 1.69 -4.29 18.05
CA MET A 103 1.27 -2.89 18.14
C MET A 103 0.11 -2.64 17.18
N VAL A 104 -0.88 -1.92 17.65
CA VAL A 104 -2.06 -1.52 16.85
C VAL A 104 -2.03 0.00 16.74
N HIS A 105 -2.09 0.50 15.51
CA HIS A 105 -2.29 1.90 15.21
C HIS A 105 -3.69 2.09 14.61
N VAL A 106 -4.29 3.21 14.94
CA VAL A 106 -5.54 3.65 14.33
C VAL A 106 -5.35 5.09 13.85
N ASP A 107 -5.47 5.26 12.55
CA ASP A 107 -5.33 6.54 11.88
C ASP A 107 -6.69 7.04 11.41
N ALA A 108 -6.94 8.33 11.57
CA ALA A 108 -8.12 9.02 11.07
C ALA A 108 -7.69 10.14 10.12
N ALA A 109 -7.91 9.94 8.83
CA ALA A 109 -7.67 10.96 7.82
C ALA A 109 -8.96 11.66 7.44
N ARG A 110 -8.91 12.98 7.28
CA ARG A 110 -10.02 13.79 6.78
C ARG A 110 -9.61 14.39 5.44
N LEU A 111 -10.33 14.04 4.39
CA LEU A 111 -10.13 14.57 3.05
C LEU A 111 -11.28 15.49 2.67
N PRO A 112 -11.03 16.59 1.94
CA PRO A 112 -12.11 17.36 1.35
C PRO A 112 -12.93 16.46 0.42
N ALA A 113 -14.23 16.44 0.62
CA ALA A 113 -15.16 15.72 -0.22
C ALA A 113 -15.91 16.70 -1.13
N PRO A 114 -16.30 16.31 -2.35
CA PRO A 114 -17.16 17.13 -3.18
C PRO A 114 -18.50 17.33 -2.46
N ASN A 115 -18.94 18.59 -2.38
CA ASN A 115 -20.20 18.93 -1.70
C ASN A 115 -21.42 18.38 -2.44
N TYR A 116 -21.30 18.26 -3.78
CA TYR A 116 -22.36 17.75 -4.65
C TYR A 116 -21.75 17.13 -5.91
N LEU A 117 -22.53 16.29 -6.60
CA LEU A 117 -22.14 15.69 -7.88
C LEU A 117 -21.99 16.76 -8.96
N ASP A 118 -21.07 16.55 -9.91
CA ASP A 118 -20.90 17.43 -11.04
C ASP A 118 -22.18 17.44 -11.92
N ARG A 119 -22.56 18.64 -12.42
CA ARG A 119 -23.73 18.82 -13.29
C ARG A 119 -23.69 17.93 -14.52
N GLY A 120 -22.49 17.65 -15.05
CA GLY A 120 -22.31 16.80 -16.22
C GLY A 120 -22.63 15.31 -15.98
N THR A 121 -22.69 14.87 -14.72
CA THR A 121 -22.97 13.48 -14.35
C THR A 121 -24.43 13.24 -13.95
N SER A 122 -25.24 14.30 -13.85
CA SER A 122 -26.65 14.22 -13.44
C SER A 122 -27.56 14.21 -14.67
N HIS A 123 -28.47 13.23 -14.72
CA HIS A 123 -29.43 13.07 -15.80
C HIS A 123 -30.85 12.98 -15.21
N PHE A 124 -31.68 13.97 -15.52
CA PHE A 124 -33.05 14.03 -15.02
C PHE A 124 -34.06 13.80 -16.15
N PRO A 125 -35.14 13.04 -15.89
CA PRO A 125 -36.17 12.77 -16.90
C PRO A 125 -37.04 13.97 -17.25
N ASP A 126 -37.11 14.97 -16.35
CA ASP A 126 -37.98 16.15 -16.48
C ASP A 126 -37.38 17.38 -15.80
N GLY A 127 -37.92 18.56 -16.18
CA GLY A 127 -37.45 19.85 -15.67
C GLY A 127 -37.73 20.10 -14.19
N VAL A 128 -38.74 19.44 -13.60
CA VAL A 128 -39.08 19.61 -12.18
C VAL A 128 -38.03 18.91 -11.33
N SER A 129 -37.69 17.68 -11.69
CA SER A 129 -36.62 16.92 -11.01
C SER A 129 -35.27 17.65 -11.11
N ALA A 130 -34.96 18.23 -12.27
CA ALA A 130 -33.75 19.04 -12.46
C ALA A 130 -33.75 20.29 -11.57
N ALA A 131 -34.89 20.98 -11.43
CA ALA A 131 -35.01 22.17 -10.58
C ALA A 131 -34.84 21.82 -9.09
N ILE A 132 -35.43 20.70 -8.63
CA ILE A 132 -35.26 20.23 -7.26
C ILE A 132 -33.80 19.89 -6.97
N ASP A 133 -33.09 19.23 -7.92
CA ASP A 133 -31.67 18.91 -7.77
C ASP A 133 -30.80 20.17 -7.72
N GLU A 134 -31.12 21.18 -8.54
CA GLU A 134 -30.37 22.45 -8.53
C GLU A 134 -30.55 23.21 -7.21
N GLU A 135 -31.75 23.23 -6.61
CA GLU A 135 -31.94 23.80 -5.27
C GLU A 135 -31.15 23.04 -4.21
N ARG A 136 -31.13 21.70 -4.27
CA ARG A 136 -30.32 20.89 -3.37
C ARG A 136 -28.83 21.16 -3.54
N ARG A 137 -28.36 21.30 -4.79
CA ARG A 137 -26.99 21.66 -5.09
C ARG A 137 -26.61 22.98 -4.43
N GLN A 138 -27.41 24.02 -4.62
CA GLN A 138 -27.15 25.34 -4.02
C GLN A 138 -27.10 25.27 -2.48
N LEU A 139 -27.97 24.46 -1.88
CA LEU A 139 -27.95 24.21 -0.43
C LEU A 139 -26.63 23.59 0.01
N PHE A 140 -26.19 22.50 -0.64
CA PHE A 140 -24.97 21.79 -0.27
C PHE A 140 -23.70 22.61 -0.55
N GLU A 141 -23.64 23.32 -1.68
CA GLU A 141 -22.53 24.22 -2.02
C GLU A 141 -22.45 25.38 -1.00
N GLY A 142 -23.60 25.85 -0.48
CA GLY A 142 -23.66 26.87 0.54
C GLY A 142 -23.21 26.43 1.95
N LEU A 143 -23.11 25.13 2.22
CA LEU A 143 -22.62 24.61 3.50
C LEU A 143 -21.09 24.73 3.70
N GLY A 144 -20.35 25.12 2.66
CA GLY A 144 -18.89 25.22 2.70
C GLY A 144 -18.22 23.88 2.44
N THR A 145 -16.94 23.77 2.81
CA THR A 145 -16.15 22.58 2.54
C THR A 145 -16.61 21.40 3.40
N MET A 146 -17.08 20.34 2.74
CA MET A 146 -17.39 19.06 3.37
C MET A 146 -16.15 18.20 3.46
N TYR A 147 -16.13 17.28 4.42
CA TYR A 147 -15.00 16.36 4.63
C TYR A 147 -15.50 14.94 4.73
N GLU A 148 -14.77 14.03 4.12
CA GLU A 148 -14.94 12.60 4.26
C GLU A 148 -13.85 12.01 5.17
N GLY A 149 -14.26 11.13 6.10
CA GLY A 149 -13.34 10.49 7.04
C GLY A 149 -12.93 9.12 6.55
N TYR A 150 -11.62 8.87 6.52
CA TYR A 150 -11.04 7.56 6.26
C TYR A 150 -10.36 7.07 7.53
N TYR A 151 -10.67 5.84 7.92
CA TYR A 151 -10.13 5.24 9.12
C TYR A 151 -9.34 4.01 8.74
N VAL A 152 -8.07 3.97 9.14
CA VAL A 152 -7.17 2.85 8.85
C VAL A 152 -6.65 2.27 10.15
N LEU A 153 -6.77 0.94 10.27
CA LEU A 153 -6.19 0.16 11.36
C LEU A 153 -4.93 -0.51 10.81
N THR A 154 -3.79 -0.27 11.45
CA THR A 154 -2.51 -0.89 11.10
C THR A 154 -2.05 -1.78 12.24
N LEU A 155 -1.80 -3.04 11.91
CA LEU A 155 -1.23 -4.03 12.82
C LEU A 155 0.25 -4.20 12.53
N THR A 156 1.07 -4.06 13.56
CA THR A 156 2.53 -4.23 13.48
C THR A 156 2.96 -5.34 14.43
N TYR A 157 3.79 -6.25 13.94
CA TYR A 157 4.38 -7.31 14.72
C TYR A 157 5.91 -7.19 14.74
N PHE A 158 6.48 -7.16 15.93
CA PHE A 158 7.92 -7.16 16.18
C PHE A 158 8.35 -8.59 16.59
N PRO A 159 9.01 -9.34 15.70
CA PRO A 159 9.54 -10.64 16.05
C PRO A 159 10.56 -10.56 17.19
N ALA A 160 10.77 -11.63 17.95
CA ALA A 160 11.78 -11.67 18.97
C ALA A 160 13.19 -11.37 18.41
N LEU A 161 14.05 -10.70 19.19
CA LEU A 161 15.35 -10.14 18.76
C LEU A 161 16.22 -11.10 17.93
N LEU A 162 16.22 -12.40 18.23
CA LEU A 162 16.98 -13.41 17.47
C LEU A 162 16.40 -13.65 16.08
N ALA A 163 15.08 -13.68 15.96
CA ALA A 163 14.40 -13.81 14.67
C ALA A 163 14.56 -12.55 13.82
N GLN A 164 14.55 -11.39 14.45
CA GLN A 164 14.73 -10.08 13.85
C GLN A 164 16.12 -9.93 13.21
N ARG A 165 17.19 -10.29 13.92
CA ARG A 165 18.57 -10.22 13.39
C ARG A 165 18.73 -11.12 12.17
N LYS A 166 18.28 -12.36 12.23
CA LYS A 166 18.36 -13.31 11.11
C LYS A 166 17.56 -12.82 9.89
N PHE A 167 16.44 -12.15 10.12
CA PHE A 167 15.62 -11.62 9.06
C PHE A 167 16.28 -10.40 8.38
N ILE A 168 16.84 -9.48 9.16
CA ILE A 168 17.53 -8.29 8.65
C ILE A 168 18.78 -8.70 7.85
N GLU A 169 19.60 -9.61 8.39
CA GLU A 169 20.76 -10.17 7.69
C GLU A 169 20.37 -10.77 6.34
N LEU A 170 19.27 -11.53 6.29
CA LEU A 170 18.79 -12.13 5.04
C LEU A 170 18.32 -11.11 4.00
N MET A 171 17.70 -10.01 4.42
CA MET A 171 17.19 -8.99 3.49
C MET A 171 18.30 -8.12 2.87
N PHE A 172 19.40 -7.94 3.58
CA PHE A 172 20.48 -7.03 3.17
C PHE A 172 21.77 -7.74 2.73
N ASP A 173 21.84 -9.06 2.91
CA ASP A 173 22.99 -9.86 2.53
C ASP A 173 22.65 -10.75 1.33
N ASP A 174 23.10 -10.33 0.14
CA ASP A 174 22.89 -11.06 -1.12
C ASP A 174 23.60 -12.45 -1.11
N ASP A 175 24.55 -12.67 -0.21
CA ASP A 175 25.33 -13.89 -0.08
C ASP A 175 24.73 -14.94 0.88
N ALA A 176 23.60 -14.65 1.52
CA ALA A 176 22.91 -15.56 2.46
C ALA A 176 22.30 -16.77 1.73
N LYS A 177 23.15 -17.69 1.28
CA LYS A 177 22.79 -18.91 0.53
C LYS A 177 22.31 -20.07 1.42
N ALA A 178 22.18 -19.90 2.73
CA ALA A 178 21.76 -20.99 3.61
C ALA A 178 20.25 -21.27 3.47
N PRO A 179 19.85 -22.48 3.05
CA PRO A 179 18.43 -22.84 2.88
C PRO A 179 17.59 -22.70 4.16
N ASP A 180 18.22 -22.82 5.32
CA ASP A 180 17.58 -22.74 6.63
C ASP A 180 17.05 -21.33 6.96
N HIS A 181 17.72 -20.27 6.50
CA HIS A 181 17.33 -18.88 6.73
C HIS A 181 16.07 -18.49 5.95
N LYS A 182 15.95 -18.95 4.68
CA LYS A 182 14.77 -18.70 3.85
C LYS A 182 13.52 -19.38 4.40
N ALA A 183 13.66 -20.58 4.92
CA ALA A 183 12.56 -21.32 5.56
C ALA A 183 12.07 -20.62 6.83
N HIS A 184 12.97 -20.11 7.65
CA HIS A 184 12.63 -19.38 8.87
C HIS A 184 11.89 -18.07 8.56
N THR A 185 12.39 -17.26 7.59
CA THR A 185 11.76 -16.02 7.17
C THR A 185 10.36 -16.26 6.63
N ARG A 186 10.19 -17.28 5.78
CA ARG A 186 8.88 -17.66 5.26
C ARG A 186 7.94 -18.06 6.41
N GLY A 187 8.44 -18.80 7.40
CA GLY A 187 7.67 -19.17 8.58
C GLY A 187 7.15 -17.96 9.37
N LEU A 188 7.96 -16.90 9.52
CA LEU A 188 7.54 -15.65 10.19
C LEU A 188 6.47 -14.91 9.39
N ILE A 189 6.61 -14.81 8.07
CA ILE A 189 5.60 -14.18 7.21
C ILE A 189 4.29 -14.94 7.29
N GLU A 190 4.33 -16.27 7.20
CA GLU A 190 3.12 -17.11 7.27
C GLU A 190 2.46 -17.06 8.68
N PHE A 191 3.26 -16.98 9.74
CA PHE A 191 2.74 -16.74 11.08
C PHE A 191 2.00 -15.40 11.14
N PHE A 192 2.64 -14.31 10.71
CA PHE A 192 2.04 -12.98 10.70
C PHE A 192 0.75 -12.94 9.87
N LYS A 193 0.75 -13.54 8.68
CA LYS A 193 -0.46 -13.63 7.81
C LYS A 193 -1.61 -14.35 8.51
N ARG A 194 -1.34 -15.48 9.18
CA ARG A 194 -2.37 -16.22 9.93
C ARG A 194 -2.96 -15.38 11.06
N GLU A 195 -2.11 -14.67 11.80
CA GLU A 195 -2.59 -13.79 12.87
C GLU A 195 -3.41 -12.62 12.30
N CYS A 196 -3.02 -12.04 11.16
CA CYS A 196 -3.81 -11.03 10.47
C CYS A 196 -5.22 -11.54 10.13
N VAL A 197 -5.33 -12.74 9.55
CA VAL A 197 -6.63 -13.36 9.22
C VAL A 197 -7.44 -13.64 10.48
N SER A 198 -6.80 -14.11 11.55
CA SER A 198 -7.45 -14.38 12.85
C SER A 198 -8.03 -13.10 13.46
N ILE A 199 -7.28 -12.00 13.45
CA ILE A 199 -7.71 -10.70 13.98
C ILE A 199 -8.83 -10.12 13.12
N GLU A 200 -8.69 -10.17 11.79
CA GLU A 200 -9.72 -9.73 10.84
C GLU A 200 -11.04 -10.45 11.10
N SER A 201 -11.00 -11.78 11.25
CA SER A 201 -12.19 -12.59 11.55
C SER A 201 -12.84 -12.21 12.89
N ARG A 202 -12.05 -11.92 13.92
CA ARG A 202 -12.57 -11.51 15.24
C ARG A 202 -13.15 -10.11 15.22
N LEU A 203 -12.48 -9.16 14.58
CA LEU A 203 -12.92 -7.76 14.48
C LEU A 203 -14.12 -7.59 13.56
N SER A 204 -14.33 -8.45 12.56
CA SER A 204 -15.46 -8.38 11.64
C SER A 204 -16.83 -8.48 12.32
N SER A 205 -16.87 -8.96 13.55
CA SER A 205 -18.09 -8.96 14.39
C SER A 205 -18.46 -7.58 14.96
N ALA A 206 -17.54 -6.62 14.92
CA ALA A 206 -17.72 -5.28 15.50
C ALA A 206 -17.56 -4.15 14.49
N VAL A 207 -16.72 -4.34 13.46
CA VAL A 207 -16.40 -3.35 12.45
C VAL A 207 -16.31 -4.01 11.07
N GLU A 208 -16.65 -3.26 10.04
CA GLU A 208 -16.40 -3.66 8.65
C GLU A 208 -14.92 -3.40 8.32
N LEU A 209 -14.24 -4.40 7.77
CA LEU A 209 -12.82 -4.34 7.47
C LEU A 209 -12.57 -4.64 6.00
N GLN A 210 -11.76 -3.81 5.36
CA GLN A 210 -11.24 -4.03 4.02
C GLN A 210 -9.71 -4.01 4.08
N ARG A 211 -9.07 -5.15 3.82
CA ARG A 211 -7.63 -5.24 3.83
C ARG A 211 -7.01 -4.44 2.69
N LEU A 212 -6.02 -3.62 3.01
CA LEU A 212 -5.24 -2.89 2.00
C LEU A 212 -4.23 -3.84 1.35
N ARG A 213 -4.40 -4.08 0.05
CA ARG A 213 -3.62 -5.04 -0.76
C ARG A 213 -3.33 -4.49 -2.13
N GLY A 214 -2.47 -5.20 -2.87
CA GLY A 214 -2.28 -5.00 -4.29
C GLY A 214 -3.50 -5.47 -5.10
N HIS A 215 -3.91 -4.67 -6.07
CA HIS A 215 -4.92 -5.06 -7.04
C HIS A 215 -4.47 -4.69 -8.45
N ARG A 216 -4.90 -5.49 -9.43
CA ARG A 216 -4.58 -5.27 -10.83
C ARG A 216 -5.64 -4.41 -11.47
N VAL A 217 -5.19 -3.39 -12.17
CA VAL A 217 -6.03 -2.52 -12.99
C VAL A 217 -5.59 -2.70 -14.45
N VAL A 218 -6.55 -2.95 -15.32
CA VAL A 218 -6.32 -2.99 -16.77
C VAL A 218 -6.68 -1.63 -17.32
N ASN A 219 -5.71 -0.94 -17.89
CA ASN A 219 -5.91 0.35 -18.53
C ASN A 219 -6.65 0.21 -19.87
N GLU A 220 -7.13 1.33 -20.41
CA GLU A 220 -7.84 1.38 -21.71
C GLU A 220 -6.98 0.87 -22.89
N ASP A 221 -5.67 0.97 -22.78
CA ASP A 221 -4.69 0.46 -23.75
C ASP A 221 -4.39 -1.04 -23.64
N GLY A 222 -5.04 -1.73 -22.68
CA GLY A 222 -4.84 -3.15 -22.38
C GLY A 222 -3.60 -3.45 -21.53
N SER A 223 -2.85 -2.44 -21.08
CA SER A 223 -1.73 -2.63 -20.14
C SER A 223 -2.24 -2.96 -18.74
N GLU A 224 -1.60 -3.92 -18.07
CA GLU A 224 -1.88 -4.24 -16.68
C GLU A 224 -0.95 -3.46 -15.75
N VAL A 225 -1.52 -2.75 -14.80
CA VAL A 225 -0.79 -2.06 -13.73
C VAL A 225 -1.26 -2.62 -12.38
N THR A 226 -0.31 -2.86 -11.49
CA THR A 226 -0.63 -3.25 -10.11
C THR A 226 -0.60 -2.01 -9.23
N HIS A 227 -1.73 -1.66 -8.65
CA HIS A 227 -1.83 -0.65 -7.60
C HIS A 227 -1.78 -1.34 -6.25
N ASP A 228 -1.02 -0.79 -5.31
CA ASP A 228 -0.96 -1.28 -3.94
C ASP A 228 -1.57 -0.25 -2.99
N ASP A 229 -2.74 -0.56 -2.44
CA ASP A 229 -3.49 0.33 -1.56
C ASP A 229 -2.75 0.59 -0.25
N PHE A 230 -1.93 -0.35 0.22
CA PHE A 230 -1.16 -0.14 1.45
C PHE A 230 0.00 0.84 1.21
N LEU A 231 0.74 0.70 0.12
CA LEU A 231 1.77 1.68 -0.27
C LEU A 231 1.17 3.06 -0.52
N ARG A 232 0.02 3.13 -1.17
CA ARG A 232 -0.72 4.37 -1.39
C ARG A 232 -1.10 5.04 -0.07
N TRP A 233 -1.59 4.27 0.91
CA TRP A 233 -1.89 4.77 2.25
C TRP A 233 -0.64 5.31 2.96
N LEU A 234 0.46 4.55 2.96
CA LEU A 234 1.72 4.99 3.57
C LEU A 234 2.27 6.27 2.90
N GLN A 235 2.17 6.36 1.58
CA GLN A 235 2.56 7.56 0.85
C GLN A 235 1.67 8.75 1.23
N PHE A 236 0.36 8.54 1.37
CA PHE A 236 -0.56 9.57 1.84
C PHE A 236 -0.19 10.05 3.25
N CYS A 237 0.12 9.16 4.18
CA CYS A 237 0.54 9.51 5.55
C CYS A 237 1.81 10.38 5.57
N VAL A 238 2.72 10.19 4.61
CA VAL A 238 3.98 10.93 4.53
C VAL A 238 3.82 12.27 3.80
N THR A 239 3.04 12.30 2.73
CA THR A 239 2.96 13.46 1.82
C THR A 239 1.71 14.29 1.98
N GLY A 240 0.64 13.74 2.55
CA GLY A 240 -0.71 14.32 2.55
C GLY A 240 -1.39 14.34 1.18
N MET A 241 -0.76 13.77 0.15
CA MET A 241 -1.28 13.75 -1.21
C MET A 241 -1.86 12.37 -1.53
N ASN A 242 -3.10 12.37 -2.05
CA ASN A 242 -3.72 11.15 -2.55
C ASN A 242 -3.28 10.92 -4.00
N HIS A 243 -2.40 9.95 -4.21
CA HIS A 243 -1.98 9.53 -5.54
C HIS A 243 -2.87 8.39 -6.03
N PRO A 244 -3.18 8.36 -7.33
CA PRO A 244 -3.94 7.27 -7.95
C PRO A 244 -3.20 5.95 -7.89
#